data_70192a8b9977f65e9d3da91301379855
#
_entry.id   70192a8b9977f65e9d3da91301379855
#
_cell.length_a   1.000
_cell.length_b   1.000
_cell.length_c   1.000
_cell.angle_alpha   90.00
_cell.angle_beta   90.00
_cell.angle_gamma   90.00
#
_symmetry.space_group_name_H-M   'P 1'
#
loop_
_entity.id
_entity.type
_entity.pdbx_description
1 polymer ?
#
loop_
_entity_poly.entity_id
_entity_poly.type
_entity_poly.pdbx_seq_one_letter_code
_entity_poly.pdbx_strand_id
1 'polypeptide(L)'
;MFNLNDNLKNKKFLIYGFGKSGRSSNNYLKKNNKVFVYDDKKIIKKFSISLKKLKLTKFDYIVLSPGIDINKCKLKNYLKKNKKKIITDLDIFQLNNPNNLKITITGTNGKSTTAKLLFKILKDQKRDVKLIGNIGTPVLYRKKIKPNTIFVIEASSYQIDYSQYFKTDYAFILNISPDHLERHKSIQKYAYAKFKLLINQNKNFYAFLENNNYLNHLIKKYKIKSKIIKIKNNKINIKKLIYNNYFDNINNLQNLSFILKFAKVYKLNKTKLIKTINLFKGLDFR
;
A
#
# COMPACT_ATOMS: atom_id res chain seq x y z
N MET A 1 -19.05 6.37 14.31
CA MET A 1 -17.78 5.61 14.39
C MET A 1 -17.88 4.44 13.44
N PHE A 2 -16.89 4.25 12.58
CA PHE A 2 -16.85 3.11 11.67
C PHE A 2 -16.55 1.86 12.50
N ASN A 3 -17.47 0.91 12.54
CA ASN A 3 -17.22 -0.36 13.19
C ASN A 3 -16.49 -1.25 12.17
N LEU A 4 -15.39 -1.88 12.53
CA LEU A 4 -14.62 -2.82 11.67
C LEU A 4 -15.48 -4.01 11.18
N ASN A 5 -16.66 -4.18 11.77
CA ASN A 5 -17.68 -5.15 11.40
C ASN A 5 -18.75 -4.60 10.44
N ASP A 6 -18.63 -3.36 9.97
CA ASP A 6 -19.60 -2.80 9.04
C ASP A 6 -19.58 -3.55 7.71
N ASN A 7 -20.62 -4.30 7.50
CA ASN A 7 -20.88 -4.96 6.23
C ASN A 7 -21.05 -3.89 5.14
N LEU A 8 -20.11 -3.81 4.20
CA LEU A 8 -20.15 -2.86 3.08
C LEU A 8 -21.29 -3.18 2.07
N LYS A 9 -22.34 -3.89 2.46
CA LYS A 9 -23.49 -4.19 1.61
C LYS A 9 -24.60 -3.16 1.80
N ASN A 10 -25.40 -2.94 0.75
CA ASN A 10 -26.55 -2.04 0.75
C ASN A 10 -26.20 -0.58 1.09
N LYS A 11 -24.99 -0.14 0.74
CA LYS A 11 -24.51 1.24 0.96
C LYS A 11 -24.49 2.05 -0.34
N LYS A 12 -24.52 3.39 -0.19
CA LYS A 12 -24.36 4.34 -1.31
C LYS A 12 -22.92 4.85 -1.34
N PHE A 13 -22.20 4.53 -2.41
CA PHE A 13 -20.83 4.94 -2.62
C PHE A 13 -20.72 6.02 -3.70
N LEU A 14 -19.91 7.03 -3.44
CA LEU A 14 -19.35 7.90 -4.47
C LEU A 14 -17.90 7.46 -4.73
N ILE A 15 -17.58 7.10 -5.97
CA ILE A 15 -16.19 6.90 -6.40
C ILE A 15 -15.74 8.19 -7.08
N TYR A 16 -14.70 8.82 -6.52
CA TYR A 16 -14.12 10.01 -7.10
C TYR A 16 -12.77 9.71 -7.74
N GLY A 17 -12.70 9.91 -9.05
CA GLY A 17 -11.62 9.51 -9.93
C GLY A 17 -11.83 8.11 -10.51
N PHE A 18 -11.80 7.98 -11.84
CA PHE A 18 -12.10 6.75 -12.56
C PHE A 18 -10.89 6.21 -13.35
N GLY A 19 -9.72 6.30 -12.72
CA GLY A 19 -8.50 5.61 -13.15
C GLY A 19 -8.54 4.11 -12.81
N LYS A 20 -7.37 3.48 -12.74
CA LYS A 20 -7.22 2.03 -12.48
C LYS A 20 -7.87 1.60 -11.15
N SER A 21 -7.58 2.31 -10.04
CA SER A 21 -8.17 2.05 -8.71
C SER A 21 -9.67 2.32 -8.69
N GLY A 22 -10.14 3.43 -9.26
CA GLY A 22 -11.57 3.75 -9.29
C GLY A 22 -12.40 2.74 -10.07
N ARG A 23 -11.93 2.28 -11.24
CA ARG A 23 -12.57 1.20 -12.00
C ARG A 23 -12.62 -0.11 -11.23
N SER A 24 -11.52 -0.47 -10.56
CA SER A 24 -11.46 -1.67 -9.71
C SER A 24 -12.44 -1.58 -8.55
N SER A 25 -12.51 -0.43 -7.86
CA SER A 25 -13.45 -0.18 -6.77
C SER A 25 -14.91 -0.25 -7.25
N ASN A 26 -15.23 0.35 -8.40
CA ASN A 26 -16.58 0.26 -8.99
C ASN A 26 -16.97 -1.18 -9.28
N ASN A 27 -16.10 -1.94 -9.95
CA ASN A 27 -16.36 -3.35 -10.27
C ASN A 27 -16.54 -4.19 -9.01
N TYR A 28 -15.83 -3.88 -7.94
CA TYR A 28 -15.94 -4.58 -6.67
C TYR A 28 -17.26 -4.25 -5.96
N LEU A 29 -17.58 -2.97 -5.81
CA LEU A 29 -18.69 -2.50 -4.98
C LEU A 29 -20.07 -2.65 -5.63
N LYS A 30 -20.18 -2.52 -6.96
CA LYS A 30 -21.46 -2.49 -7.68
C LYS A 30 -22.33 -3.73 -7.55
N LYS A 31 -21.79 -4.86 -7.06
CA LYS A 31 -22.58 -6.09 -6.88
C LYS A 31 -23.65 -5.96 -5.79
N ASN A 32 -23.27 -5.33 -4.67
CA ASN A 32 -24.08 -5.31 -3.46
C ASN A 32 -24.36 -3.88 -2.97
N ASN A 33 -24.09 -2.86 -3.82
CA ASN A 33 -24.15 -1.47 -3.40
C ASN A 33 -24.64 -0.57 -4.53
N LYS A 34 -25.20 0.58 -4.16
CA LYS A 34 -25.49 1.66 -5.11
C LYS A 34 -24.25 2.52 -5.31
N VAL A 35 -23.64 2.45 -6.50
CA VAL A 35 -22.37 3.12 -6.79
C VAL A 35 -22.58 4.22 -7.81
N PHE A 36 -22.06 5.39 -7.49
CA PHE A 36 -22.00 6.55 -8.37
C PHE A 36 -20.53 6.91 -8.62
N VAL A 37 -20.23 7.42 -9.80
CA VAL A 37 -18.87 7.78 -10.19
C VAL A 37 -18.83 9.25 -10.58
N TYR A 38 -17.82 9.95 -10.11
CA TYR A 38 -17.48 11.29 -10.54
C TYR A 38 -16.00 11.39 -10.89
N ASP A 39 -15.66 12.02 -12.00
CA ASP A 39 -14.29 12.27 -12.43
C ASP A 39 -14.21 13.68 -13.01
N ASP A 40 -13.16 14.44 -12.68
CA ASP A 40 -12.98 15.82 -13.11
C ASP A 40 -12.73 15.96 -14.61
N LYS A 41 -12.21 14.91 -15.24
CA LYS A 41 -11.75 14.90 -16.62
C LYS A 41 -12.60 14.04 -17.56
N LYS A 42 -13.42 13.12 -17.03
CA LYS A 42 -14.12 12.11 -17.83
C LYS A 42 -15.61 12.02 -17.48
N ILE A 43 -16.45 12.03 -18.50
CA ILE A 43 -17.87 11.69 -18.37
C ILE A 43 -18.02 10.20 -18.64
N ILE A 44 -18.55 9.47 -17.66
CA ILE A 44 -18.67 8.01 -17.74
C ILE A 44 -20.15 7.68 -17.87
N LYS A 45 -20.64 7.53 -19.12
CA LYS A 45 -22.07 7.46 -19.46
C LYS A 45 -22.94 6.61 -18.51
N LYS A 46 -22.47 5.45 -18.05
CA LYS A 46 -23.29 4.50 -17.27
C LYS A 46 -23.34 4.77 -15.76
N PHE A 47 -22.35 5.43 -15.17
CA PHE A 47 -22.21 5.55 -13.72
C PHE A 47 -22.01 6.99 -13.24
N SER A 48 -21.94 7.93 -14.17
CA SER A 48 -21.69 9.34 -13.87
C SER A 48 -22.82 9.97 -13.09
N ILE A 49 -22.44 10.81 -12.14
CA ILE A 49 -23.37 11.68 -11.42
C ILE A 49 -23.05 13.14 -11.74
N SER A 50 -24.06 13.96 -12.02
CA SER A 50 -23.86 15.40 -12.20
C SER A 50 -23.51 16.09 -10.87
N LEU A 51 -22.80 17.20 -10.94
CA LEU A 51 -22.44 17.98 -9.73
C LEU A 51 -23.65 18.39 -8.90
N LYS A 52 -24.76 18.81 -9.56
CA LYS A 52 -26.00 19.17 -8.89
C LYS A 52 -26.57 18.00 -8.09
N LYS A 53 -26.73 16.84 -8.72
CA LYS A 53 -27.23 15.62 -8.07
C LYS A 53 -26.29 15.08 -7.01
N LEU A 54 -24.97 15.15 -7.22
CA LEU A 54 -23.95 14.74 -6.25
C LEU A 54 -24.07 15.50 -4.93
N LYS A 55 -24.23 16.84 -4.99
CA LYS A 55 -24.37 17.68 -3.80
C LYS A 55 -25.64 17.37 -3.00
N LEU A 56 -26.71 16.93 -3.65
CA LEU A 56 -27.99 16.58 -3.03
C LEU A 56 -28.06 15.13 -2.54
N THR A 57 -27.15 14.27 -2.98
CA THR A 57 -27.15 12.86 -2.62
C THR A 57 -26.39 12.62 -1.32
N LYS A 58 -27.02 11.98 -0.34
CA LYS A 58 -26.31 11.46 0.85
C LYS A 58 -25.59 10.17 0.49
N PHE A 59 -24.25 10.19 0.55
CA PHE A 59 -23.39 9.01 0.42
C PHE A 59 -23.00 8.50 1.81
N ASP A 60 -22.90 7.18 1.95
CA ASP A 60 -22.34 6.55 3.13
C ASP A 60 -20.82 6.67 3.10
N TYR A 61 -20.22 6.43 1.93
CA TYR A 61 -18.76 6.48 1.73
C TYR A 61 -18.39 7.19 0.43
N ILE A 62 -17.20 7.79 0.46
CA ILE A 62 -16.55 8.39 -0.70
C ILE A 62 -15.23 7.66 -0.94
N VAL A 63 -15.16 6.85 -1.98
CA VAL A 63 -13.94 6.14 -2.38
C VAL A 63 -13.08 7.11 -3.19
N LEU A 64 -11.97 7.55 -2.62
CA LEU A 64 -11.07 8.50 -3.26
C LEU A 64 -9.95 7.77 -3.98
N SER A 65 -9.85 7.97 -5.30
CA SER A 65 -8.74 7.45 -6.08
C SER A 65 -7.43 8.16 -5.75
N PRO A 66 -6.26 7.46 -5.74
CA PRO A 66 -4.98 8.05 -5.34
C PRO A 66 -4.56 9.28 -6.15
N GLY A 67 -4.96 9.34 -7.43
CA GLY A 67 -4.66 10.47 -8.31
C GLY A 67 -5.40 11.78 -7.99
N ILE A 68 -6.42 11.75 -7.12
CA ILE A 68 -7.19 12.95 -6.76
C ILE A 68 -6.49 13.72 -5.65
N ASP A 69 -6.15 14.98 -5.93
CA ASP A 69 -5.67 15.92 -4.91
C ASP A 69 -6.84 16.67 -4.29
N ILE A 70 -7.15 16.39 -3.03
CA ILE A 70 -8.26 17.01 -2.29
C ILE A 70 -8.12 18.55 -2.28
N ASN A 71 -6.91 19.08 -2.35
CA ASN A 71 -6.68 20.52 -2.28
C ASN A 71 -6.89 21.25 -3.60
N LYS A 72 -6.85 20.51 -4.74
CA LYS A 72 -6.92 21.09 -6.10
C LYS A 72 -8.12 20.64 -6.92
N CYS A 73 -8.88 19.64 -6.46
CA CYS A 73 -9.99 19.04 -7.20
C CYS A 73 -11.29 19.87 -7.15
N LYS A 74 -12.19 19.64 -8.12
CA LYS A 74 -13.49 20.36 -8.20
C LYS A 74 -14.36 20.15 -6.96
N LEU A 75 -14.26 19.01 -6.29
CA LEU A 75 -15.04 18.68 -5.09
C LEU A 75 -14.33 19.05 -3.77
N LYS A 76 -13.29 19.88 -3.78
CA LYS A 76 -12.50 20.26 -2.60
C LYS A 76 -13.33 20.54 -1.34
N ASN A 77 -14.30 21.46 -1.46
CA ASN A 77 -15.13 21.88 -0.32
C ASN A 77 -16.07 20.75 0.14
N TYR A 78 -16.63 19.99 -0.80
CA TYR A 78 -17.48 18.84 -0.51
C TYR A 78 -16.71 17.75 0.24
N LEU A 79 -15.49 17.41 -0.19
CA LEU A 79 -14.63 16.42 0.45
C LEU A 79 -14.20 16.86 1.85
N LYS A 80 -13.87 18.15 2.04
CA LYS A 80 -13.52 18.68 3.36
C LYS A 80 -14.67 18.52 4.36
N LYS A 81 -15.91 18.84 3.97
CA LYS A 81 -17.11 18.65 4.80
C LYS A 81 -17.41 17.18 5.10
N ASN A 82 -17.04 16.27 4.21
CA ASN A 82 -17.31 14.84 4.30
C ASN A 82 -16.05 14.00 4.62
N LYS A 83 -15.03 14.59 5.24
CA LYS A 83 -13.72 13.94 5.47
C LYS A 83 -13.83 12.57 6.17
N LYS A 84 -14.75 12.43 7.11
CA LYS A 84 -14.99 11.17 7.86
C LYS A 84 -15.54 10.03 6.98
N LYS A 85 -16.11 10.34 5.81
CA LYS A 85 -16.66 9.37 4.86
C LYS A 85 -15.66 8.95 3.78
N ILE A 86 -14.49 9.60 3.72
CA ILE A 86 -13.47 9.29 2.72
C ILE A 86 -12.78 8.00 3.12
N ILE A 87 -12.75 7.06 2.17
CA ILE A 87 -12.01 5.80 2.25
C ILE A 87 -11.25 5.57 0.94
N THR A 88 -10.34 4.61 0.96
CA THR A 88 -9.57 4.19 -0.22
C THR A 88 -9.86 2.73 -0.58
N ASP A 89 -9.31 2.28 -1.70
CA ASP A 89 -9.31 0.86 -2.08
C ASP A 89 -8.61 -0.02 -1.04
N LEU A 90 -7.58 0.50 -0.35
CA LEU A 90 -6.90 -0.19 0.76
C LEU A 90 -7.84 -0.41 1.96
N ASP A 91 -8.68 0.57 2.29
CA ASP A 91 -9.64 0.44 3.39
C ASP A 91 -10.71 -0.60 3.09
N ILE A 92 -11.26 -0.58 1.86
CA ILE A 92 -12.24 -1.57 1.41
C ILE A 92 -11.61 -2.97 1.43
N PHE A 93 -10.35 -3.09 0.98
CA PHE A 93 -9.61 -4.34 1.02
C PHE A 93 -9.43 -4.85 2.46
N GLN A 94 -9.05 -3.98 3.39
CA GLN A 94 -8.87 -4.32 4.81
C GLN A 94 -10.16 -4.87 5.42
N LEU A 95 -11.30 -4.24 5.15
CA LEU A 95 -12.60 -4.65 5.68
C LEU A 95 -13.03 -6.03 5.17
N ASN A 96 -12.67 -6.37 3.93
CA ASN A 96 -13.04 -7.65 3.32
C ASN A 96 -12.00 -8.77 3.57
N ASN A 97 -10.80 -8.42 4.00
CA ASN A 97 -9.70 -9.36 4.28
C ASN A 97 -9.02 -9.02 5.62
N PRO A 98 -9.77 -8.97 6.74
CA PRO A 98 -9.24 -8.49 8.01
C PRO A 98 -8.09 -9.37 8.52
N ASN A 99 -8.20 -10.68 8.37
CA ASN A 99 -7.31 -11.67 8.97
C ASN A 99 -6.20 -12.18 8.05
N ASN A 100 -6.24 -11.85 6.76
CA ASN A 100 -5.19 -12.25 5.84
C ASN A 100 -3.88 -11.51 6.15
N LEU A 101 -2.76 -12.22 6.09
CA LEU A 101 -1.45 -11.64 6.31
C LEU A 101 -1.08 -10.65 5.19
N LYS A 102 -0.69 -9.44 5.57
CA LYS A 102 -0.36 -8.33 4.69
C LYS A 102 1.08 -7.88 4.92
N ILE A 103 1.84 -7.86 3.85
CA ILE A 103 3.21 -7.34 3.81
C ILE A 103 3.17 -6.12 2.90
N THR A 104 3.25 -4.93 3.45
CA THR A 104 3.11 -3.69 2.68
C THR A 104 4.44 -2.98 2.52
N ILE A 105 4.77 -2.64 1.28
CA ILE A 105 6.03 -2.03 0.90
C ILE A 105 5.76 -0.62 0.39
N THR A 106 6.40 0.37 1.03
CA THR A 106 6.43 1.76 0.58
C THR A 106 7.85 2.32 0.66
N GLY A 107 8.06 3.48 0.11
CA GLY A 107 9.35 4.17 0.05
C GLY A 107 9.32 5.19 -1.08
N THR A 108 10.37 5.98 -1.24
CA THR A 108 10.56 6.80 -2.42
C THR A 108 10.99 5.91 -3.58
N ASN A 109 12.04 5.13 -3.41
CA ASN A 109 12.60 4.24 -4.42
C ASN A 109 12.57 2.76 -3.97
N GLY A 110 12.72 1.83 -4.94
CA GLY A 110 12.89 0.40 -4.66
C GLY A 110 11.62 -0.40 -4.37
N LYS A 111 10.45 0.24 -4.24
CA LYS A 111 9.16 -0.40 -3.91
C LYS A 111 8.84 -1.59 -4.79
N SER A 112 8.81 -1.38 -6.10
CA SER A 112 8.38 -2.39 -7.08
C SER A 112 9.34 -3.58 -7.13
N THR A 113 10.65 -3.31 -7.11
CA THR A 113 11.70 -4.34 -7.07
C THR A 113 11.57 -5.21 -5.82
N THR A 114 11.45 -4.56 -4.65
CA THR A 114 11.30 -5.26 -3.36
C THR A 114 10.03 -6.10 -3.31
N ALA A 115 8.91 -5.54 -3.77
CA ALA A 115 7.62 -6.24 -3.78
C ALA A 115 7.64 -7.45 -4.74
N LYS A 116 8.18 -7.29 -5.96
CA LYS A 116 8.29 -8.39 -6.93
C LYS A 116 9.22 -9.50 -6.45
N LEU A 117 10.39 -9.14 -5.90
CA LEU A 117 11.34 -10.12 -5.35
C LEU A 117 10.74 -10.87 -4.16
N LEU A 118 10.13 -10.16 -3.21
CA LEU A 118 9.48 -10.79 -2.06
C LEU A 118 8.33 -11.72 -2.47
N PHE A 119 7.50 -11.29 -3.42
CA PHE A 119 6.45 -12.13 -4.00
C PHE A 119 7.03 -13.42 -4.60
N LYS A 120 8.10 -13.31 -5.40
CA LYS A 120 8.77 -14.48 -6.01
C LYS A 120 9.32 -15.43 -4.94
N ILE A 121 10.01 -14.89 -3.92
CA ILE A 121 10.55 -15.68 -2.81
C ILE A 121 9.45 -16.48 -2.10
N LEU A 122 8.33 -15.83 -1.76
CA LEU A 122 7.22 -16.50 -1.07
C LEU A 122 6.56 -17.55 -1.97
N LYS A 123 6.43 -17.26 -3.28
CA LYS A 123 5.89 -18.21 -4.25
C LYS A 123 6.78 -19.46 -4.41
N ASP A 124 8.10 -19.27 -4.53
CA ASP A 124 9.07 -20.38 -4.65
C ASP A 124 9.15 -21.23 -3.37
N GLN A 125 8.74 -20.65 -2.24
CA GLN A 125 8.53 -21.39 -0.99
C GLN A 125 7.13 -22.01 -0.86
N LYS A 126 6.38 -22.12 -1.96
CA LYS A 126 5.05 -22.75 -2.04
C LYS A 126 3.99 -22.07 -1.15
N ARG A 127 4.12 -20.77 -0.86
CA ARG A 127 3.10 -20.00 -0.16
C ARG A 127 2.00 -19.55 -1.14
N ASP A 128 0.75 -19.57 -0.70
CA ASP A 128 -0.33 -18.90 -1.44
C ASP A 128 -0.15 -17.38 -1.29
N VAL A 129 0.42 -16.75 -2.30
CA VAL A 129 0.80 -15.32 -2.26
C VAL A 129 0.25 -14.57 -3.46
N LYS A 130 -0.18 -13.34 -3.24
CA LYS A 130 -0.64 -12.42 -4.29
C LYS A 130 0.10 -11.10 -4.21
N LEU A 131 0.54 -10.60 -5.37
CA LEU A 131 1.13 -9.28 -5.53
C LEU A 131 0.06 -8.32 -6.02
N ILE A 132 -0.24 -7.29 -5.21
CA ILE A 132 -1.32 -6.35 -5.46
C ILE A 132 -0.89 -4.91 -5.16
N GLY A 133 -1.66 -3.94 -5.60
CA GLY A 133 -1.46 -2.52 -5.30
C GLY A 133 -1.01 -1.71 -6.50
N ASN A 134 0.04 -0.93 -6.33
CA ASN A 134 0.58 -0.05 -7.37
C ASN A 134 1.25 -0.83 -8.51
N ILE A 135 1.77 -2.03 -8.20
CA ILE A 135 2.18 -3.04 -9.19
C ILE A 135 1.36 -4.32 -9.03
N GLY A 136 1.45 -5.20 -10.00
CA GLY A 136 0.65 -6.41 -10.05
C GLY A 136 -0.80 -6.12 -10.39
N THR A 137 -1.73 -6.69 -9.63
CA THR A 137 -3.16 -6.45 -9.81
C THR A 137 -3.67 -5.35 -8.87
N PRO A 138 -4.71 -4.58 -9.25
CA PRO A 138 -5.34 -3.64 -8.33
C PRO A 138 -5.76 -4.31 -7.03
N VAL A 139 -5.71 -3.56 -5.92
CA VAL A 139 -5.98 -4.08 -4.57
C VAL A 139 -7.33 -4.81 -4.48
N LEU A 140 -8.37 -4.29 -5.15
CA LEU A 140 -9.72 -4.88 -5.16
C LEU A 140 -9.96 -5.81 -6.36
N TYR A 141 -8.92 -6.49 -6.81
CA TYR A 141 -9.07 -7.47 -7.88
C TYR A 141 -9.80 -8.72 -7.38
N ARG A 142 -10.82 -9.14 -8.16
CA ARG A 142 -11.66 -10.30 -7.82
C ARG A 142 -11.00 -11.62 -8.22
N LYS A 143 -10.24 -12.23 -7.32
CA LYS A 143 -9.88 -13.66 -7.40
C LYS A 143 -10.29 -14.33 -6.09
N LYS A 144 -10.47 -15.65 -6.15
CA LYS A 144 -10.71 -16.46 -4.94
C LYS A 144 -9.56 -16.23 -3.96
N ILE A 145 -9.88 -15.76 -2.77
CA ILE A 145 -8.95 -15.51 -1.66
C ILE A 145 -9.19 -16.60 -0.62
N LYS A 146 -8.11 -17.28 -0.24
CA LYS A 146 -8.15 -18.28 0.84
C LYS A 146 -7.79 -17.62 2.18
N PRO A 147 -8.17 -18.18 3.32
CA PRO A 147 -7.81 -17.64 4.63
C PRO A 147 -6.29 -17.48 4.84
N ASN A 148 -5.49 -18.38 4.27
CA ASN A 148 -4.03 -18.37 4.37
C ASN A 148 -3.33 -17.62 3.22
N THR A 149 -4.05 -16.95 2.33
CA THR A 149 -3.46 -16.13 1.27
C THR A 149 -2.66 -14.97 1.89
N ILE A 150 -1.39 -14.86 1.50
CA ILE A 150 -0.51 -13.75 1.86
C ILE A 150 -0.60 -12.66 0.79
N PHE A 151 -0.70 -11.42 1.21
CA PHE A 151 -0.69 -10.28 0.29
C PHE A 151 0.61 -9.50 0.41
N VAL A 152 1.36 -9.44 -0.69
CA VAL A 152 2.46 -8.49 -0.88
C VAL A 152 1.88 -7.27 -1.58
N ILE A 153 1.88 -6.13 -0.89
CA ILE A 153 1.18 -4.92 -1.31
C ILE A 153 2.20 -3.82 -1.57
N GLU A 154 2.31 -3.35 -2.80
CA GLU A 154 3.01 -2.09 -3.06
C GLU A 154 2.02 -0.93 -2.88
N ALA A 155 2.32 -0.03 -1.93
CA ALA A 155 1.49 1.13 -1.67
C ALA A 155 2.25 2.45 -1.86
N SER A 156 1.68 3.35 -2.64
CA SER A 156 2.17 4.72 -2.79
C SER A 156 1.78 5.58 -1.58
N SER A 157 2.49 6.71 -1.38
CA SER A 157 2.11 7.69 -0.36
C SER A 157 0.69 8.21 -0.55
N TYR A 158 0.23 8.34 -1.78
CA TYR A 158 -1.12 8.81 -2.11
C TYR A 158 -2.23 7.83 -1.70
N GLN A 159 -1.98 6.51 -1.82
CA GLN A 159 -2.92 5.49 -1.36
C GLN A 159 -3.00 5.46 0.17
N ILE A 160 -1.86 5.57 0.83
CA ILE A 160 -1.76 5.50 2.30
C ILE A 160 -2.31 6.78 2.94
N ASP A 161 -2.08 7.95 2.35
CA ASP A 161 -2.42 9.26 2.93
C ASP A 161 -3.91 9.40 3.26
N TYR A 162 -4.78 8.94 2.36
CA TYR A 162 -6.24 9.00 2.55
C TYR A 162 -6.84 7.75 3.18
N SER A 163 -6.06 6.69 3.38
CA SER A 163 -6.51 5.48 4.05
C SER A 163 -6.71 5.74 5.55
N GLN A 164 -7.80 5.23 6.11
CA GLN A 164 -8.16 5.41 7.52
C GLN A 164 -8.06 4.10 8.32
N TYR A 165 -8.34 2.97 7.70
CA TYR A 165 -8.54 1.69 8.39
C TYR A 165 -7.53 0.62 8.02
N PHE A 166 -6.74 0.86 6.98
CA PHE A 166 -5.79 -0.13 6.49
C PHE A 166 -4.72 -0.45 7.53
N LYS A 167 -4.52 -1.74 7.78
CA LYS A 167 -3.50 -2.30 8.66
C LYS A 167 -2.66 -3.31 7.91
N THR A 168 -1.40 -3.42 8.28
CA THR A 168 -0.46 -4.37 7.69
C THR A 168 0.34 -5.05 8.79
N ASP A 169 0.59 -6.36 8.65
CA ASP A 169 1.31 -7.14 9.65
C ASP A 169 2.82 -6.85 9.58
N TYR A 170 3.33 -6.69 8.36
CA TYR A 170 4.71 -6.33 8.09
C TYR A 170 4.73 -5.08 7.21
N ALA A 171 5.24 -3.98 7.73
CA ALA A 171 5.40 -2.73 6.99
C ALA A 171 6.87 -2.51 6.62
N PHE A 172 7.14 -2.16 5.36
CA PHE A 172 8.46 -1.78 4.89
C PHE A 172 8.43 -0.31 4.47
N ILE A 173 9.25 0.53 5.11
CA ILE A 173 9.57 1.87 4.64
C ILE A 173 11.03 1.84 4.19
N LEU A 174 11.25 1.64 2.89
CA LEU A 174 12.58 1.42 2.32
C LEU A 174 13.48 2.63 2.49
N ASN A 175 12.98 3.79 2.10
CA ASN A 175 13.67 5.07 2.18
C ASN A 175 12.67 6.22 2.08
N ILE A 176 13.08 7.41 2.52
CA ILE A 176 12.33 8.65 2.36
C ILE A 176 13.31 9.72 1.89
N SER A 177 13.14 10.20 0.66
CA SER A 177 13.82 11.35 0.07
C SER A 177 12.79 12.29 -0.56
N PRO A 178 13.12 13.56 -0.82
CA PRO A 178 12.19 14.51 -1.43
C PRO A 178 11.60 13.98 -2.73
N ASP A 179 10.27 13.88 -2.77
CA ASP A 179 9.50 13.44 -3.93
C ASP A 179 8.03 13.85 -3.75
N HIS A 180 7.32 14.08 -4.85
CA HIS A 180 5.89 14.42 -4.82
C HIS A 180 5.54 15.64 -3.93
N LEU A 181 6.45 16.62 -3.81
CA LEU A 181 6.27 17.77 -2.94
C LEU A 181 5.19 18.73 -3.47
N GLU A 182 4.92 18.72 -4.77
CA GLU A 182 3.79 19.44 -5.38
C GLU A 182 2.44 19.02 -4.77
N ARG A 183 2.33 17.78 -4.28
CA ARG A 183 1.14 17.21 -3.64
C ARG A 183 1.21 17.28 -2.12
N HIS A 184 2.29 16.77 -1.54
CA HIS A 184 2.43 16.68 -0.07
C HIS A 184 2.86 17.99 0.60
N LYS A 185 3.34 19.00 -0.19
CA LYS A 185 3.75 20.32 0.26
C LYS A 185 5.05 20.36 1.07
N SER A 186 5.44 19.28 1.75
CA SER A 186 6.70 19.18 2.47
C SER A 186 7.14 17.74 2.63
N ILE A 187 8.46 17.54 2.86
CA ILE A 187 9.02 16.23 3.15
C ILE A 187 8.43 15.63 4.44
N GLN A 188 8.08 16.45 5.43
CA GLN A 188 7.46 16.02 6.67
C GLN A 188 6.07 15.42 6.43
N LYS A 189 5.23 16.06 5.60
CA LYS A 189 3.92 15.55 5.23
C LYS A 189 4.01 14.29 4.35
N TYR A 190 4.99 14.24 3.45
CA TYR A 190 5.27 13.05 2.66
C TYR A 190 5.68 11.86 3.52
N ALA A 191 6.59 12.10 4.47
CA ALA A 191 7.01 11.08 5.44
C ALA A 191 5.85 10.64 6.33
N TYR A 192 5.04 11.58 6.83
CA TYR A 192 3.84 11.28 7.62
C TYR A 192 2.88 10.37 6.87
N ALA A 193 2.61 10.67 5.59
CA ALA A 193 1.73 9.84 4.76
C ALA A 193 2.19 8.37 4.74
N LYS A 194 3.51 8.11 4.59
CA LYS A 194 4.06 6.74 4.65
C LYS A 194 4.01 6.15 6.06
N PHE A 195 4.30 6.95 7.09
CA PHE A 195 4.29 6.52 8.49
C PHE A 195 2.91 6.13 9.01
N LYS A 196 1.82 6.52 8.34
CA LYS A 196 0.47 6.03 8.67
C LYS A 196 0.36 4.51 8.64
N LEU A 197 1.17 3.81 7.82
CA LEU A 197 1.25 2.35 7.88
C LEU A 197 1.68 1.84 9.26
N LEU A 198 2.62 2.53 9.91
CA LEU A 198 3.17 2.15 11.21
C LEU A 198 2.28 2.64 12.35
N ILE A 199 1.71 3.85 12.21
CA ILE A 199 0.80 4.44 13.20
C ILE A 199 -0.43 3.53 13.42
N ASN A 200 -0.88 2.85 12.37
CA ASN A 200 -2.02 1.93 12.41
C ASN A 200 -1.64 0.50 12.89
N GLN A 201 -0.35 0.22 13.11
CA GLN A 201 0.12 -1.05 13.65
C GLN A 201 0.02 -1.11 15.18
N ASN A 202 -0.08 -2.34 15.72
CA ASN A 202 0.01 -2.61 17.15
C ASN A 202 1.35 -3.30 17.50
N LYS A 203 1.54 -3.62 18.79
CA LYS A 203 2.76 -4.25 19.33
C LYS A 203 3.11 -5.64 18.75
N ASN A 204 2.15 -6.31 18.11
CA ASN A 204 2.35 -7.65 17.54
C ASN A 204 2.88 -7.62 16.11
N PHE A 205 2.84 -6.46 15.46
CA PHE A 205 3.25 -6.27 14.07
C PHE A 205 4.71 -5.80 13.96
N TYR A 206 5.26 -5.90 12.76
CA TYR A 206 6.66 -5.58 12.49
C TYR A 206 6.78 -4.43 11.49
N ALA A 207 7.70 -3.52 11.77
CA ALA A 207 8.06 -2.44 10.87
C ALA A 207 9.55 -2.49 10.53
N PHE A 208 9.87 -2.59 9.25
CA PHE A 208 11.23 -2.60 8.72
C PHE A 208 11.54 -1.22 8.14
N LEU A 209 12.55 -0.56 8.68
CA LEU A 209 12.96 0.77 8.27
C LEU A 209 14.48 0.86 8.11
N GLU A 210 14.93 1.70 7.21
CA GLU A 210 16.31 2.10 7.14
C GLU A 210 16.76 2.72 8.49
N ASN A 211 17.96 2.39 8.93
CA ASN A 211 18.52 2.96 10.15
C ASN A 211 19.18 4.30 9.87
N ASN A 212 18.43 5.37 10.00
CA ASN A 212 18.94 6.74 9.93
C ASN A 212 18.28 7.64 10.99
N ASN A 213 18.92 8.78 11.29
CA ASN A 213 18.49 9.67 12.37
C ASN A 213 17.10 10.26 12.13
N TYR A 214 16.77 10.60 10.89
CA TYR A 214 15.47 11.16 10.55
C TYR A 214 14.33 10.16 10.81
N LEU A 215 14.45 8.92 10.36
CA LEU A 215 13.45 7.89 10.63
C LEU A 215 13.37 7.51 12.11
N ASN A 216 14.50 7.50 12.80
CA ASN A 216 14.54 7.28 14.25
C ASN A 216 13.80 8.39 15.02
N HIS A 217 13.95 9.65 14.60
CA HIS A 217 13.18 10.77 15.14
C HIS A 217 11.67 10.59 14.89
N LEU A 218 11.26 10.21 13.69
CA LEU A 218 9.84 10.01 13.36
C LEU A 218 9.21 8.86 14.15
N ILE A 219 9.95 7.76 14.39
CA ILE A 219 9.48 6.64 15.23
C ILE A 219 9.11 7.15 16.63
N LYS A 220 9.99 7.96 17.24
CA LYS A 220 9.72 8.57 18.56
C LYS A 220 8.57 9.56 18.50
N LYS A 221 8.58 10.49 17.53
CA LYS A 221 7.56 11.53 17.34
C LYS A 221 6.15 10.94 17.21
N TYR A 222 5.98 9.87 16.46
CA TYR A 222 4.66 9.26 16.23
C TYR A 222 4.34 8.12 17.19
N LYS A 223 5.20 7.88 18.21
CA LYS A 223 4.99 6.87 19.26
C LYS A 223 4.63 5.50 18.66
N ILE A 224 5.44 5.05 17.68
CA ILE A 224 5.18 3.79 16.98
C ILE A 224 5.24 2.61 17.94
N LYS A 225 4.20 1.76 17.89
CA LYS A 225 4.00 0.63 18.83
C LYS A 225 4.53 -0.70 18.30
N SER A 226 4.68 -0.84 16.99
CA SER A 226 5.14 -2.08 16.34
C SER A 226 6.59 -2.41 16.67
N LYS A 227 6.97 -3.68 16.49
CA LYS A 227 8.35 -4.15 16.64
C LYS A 227 9.20 -3.59 15.50
N ILE A 228 10.13 -2.68 15.82
CA ILE A 228 10.97 -2.00 14.85
C ILE A 228 12.21 -2.84 14.52
N ILE A 229 12.39 -3.15 13.24
CA ILE A 229 13.58 -3.80 12.69
C ILE A 229 14.35 -2.76 11.86
N LYS A 230 15.47 -2.28 12.41
CA LYS A 230 16.34 -1.32 11.73
C LYS A 230 17.25 -2.01 10.73
N ILE A 231 17.27 -1.53 9.51
CA ILE A 231 18.08 -2.05 8.42
C ILE A 231 19.34 -1.18 8.28
N LYS A 232 20.49 -1.78 8.52
CA LYS A 232 21.79 -1.16 8.23
C LYS A 232 22.29 -1.62 6.85
N ASN A 233 22.96 -0.73 6.14
CA ASN A 233 23.60 -1.07 4.87
C ASN A 233 24.92 -1.85 5.13
N ASN A 234 24.81 -3.12 5.50
CA ASN A 234 25.98 -3.98 5.68
C ASN A 234 26.39 -4.58 4.32
N LYS A 235 27.39 -3.97 3.68
CA LYS A 235 27.94 -4.44 2.39
C LYS A 235 28.63 -5.82 2.47
N ILE A 236 29.07 -6.28 3.67
CA ILE A 236 30.14 -7.27 3.77
C ILE A 236 29.65 -8.73 3.81
N ASN A 237 28.53 -9.03 4.45
CA ASN A 237 28.13 -10.43 4.67
C ASN A 237 27.15 -11.00 3.62
N ILE A 238 26.58 -10.17 2.77
CA ILE A 238 25.56 -10.60 1.79
C ILE A 238 26.22 -11.19 0.53
N LYS A 239 27.38 -10.64 0.12
CA LYS A 239 28.08 -11.03 -1.12
C LYS A 239 28.63 -12.47 -1.13
N LYS A 240 28.89 -13.10 0.03
CA LYS A 240 29.46 -14.46 0.05
C LYS A 240 28.56 -15.57 -0.47
N LEU A 241 27.23 -15.34 -0.57
CA LEU A 241 26.26 -16.36 -0.96
C LEU A 241 25.36 -15.93 -2.13
N ILE A 242 25.49 -14.67 -2.58
CA ILE A 242 24.65 -14.09 -3.62
C ILE A 242 25.54 -13.65 -4.77
N TYR A 243 25.44 -14.36 -5.88
CA TYR A 243 26.24 -14.17 -7.11
C TYR A 243 25.48 -13.44 -8.23
N ASN A 244 24.42 -12.71 -7.88
CA ASN A 244 23.58 -12.03 -8.84
C ASN A 244 23.97 -10.57 -8.98
N ASN A 245 24.54 -10.19 -10.11
CA ASN A 245 25.02 -8.85 -10.44
C ASN A 245 23.92 -7.76 -10.36
N TYR A 246 22.64 -8.15 -10.42
CA TYR A 246 21.52 -7.22 -10.21
C TYR A 246 21.61 -6.50 -8.85
N PHE A 247 22.23 -7.14 -7.85
CA PHE A 247 22.40 -6.58 -6.49
C PHE A 247 23.76 -5.91 -6.26
N ASP A 248 24.56 -5.69 -7.29
CA ASP A 248 25.81 -4.93 -7.16
C ASP A 248 25.57 -3.43 -6.99
N ASN A 249 24.45 -2.93 -7.50
CA ASN A 249 24.01 -1.56 -7.26
C ASN A 249 23.60 -1.37 -5.80
N ILE A 250 24.04 -0.25 -5.20
CA ILE A 250 23.84 0.06 -3.78
C ILE A 250 22.35 0.11 -3.39
N ASN A 251 21.49 0.62 -4.27
CA ASN A 251 20.06 0.70 -4.00
C ASN A 251 19.40 -0.68 -4.00
N ASN A 252 19.77 -1.55 -4.93
CA ASN A 252 19.27 -2.92 -5.00
C ASN A 252 19.77 -3.76 -3.83
N LEU A 253 21.03 -3.55 -3.41
CA LEU A 253 21.61 -4.19 -2.24
C LEU A 253 20.89 -3.76 -0.95
N GLN A 254 20.53 -2.48 -0.84
CA GLN A 254 19.72 -1.98 0.27
C GLN A 254 18.35 -2.65 0.30
N ASN A 255 17.65 -2.71 -0.83
CA ASN A 255 16.36 -3.39 -0.95
C ASN A 255 16.46 -4.86 -0.55
N LEU A 256 17.52 -5.55 -0.96
CA LEU A 256 17.80 -6.93 -0.60
C LEU A 256 18.00 -7.10 0.91
N SER A 257 18.64 -6.14 1.58
CA SER A 257 18.86 -6.16 3.04
C SER A 257 17.53 -6.19 3.81
N PHE A 258 16.51 -5.49 3.35
CA PHE A 258 15.14 -5.57 3.91
C PHE A 258 14.57 -6.98 3.78
N ILE A 259 14.70 -7.59 2.62
CA ILE A 259 14.19 -8.94 2.35
C ILE A 259 14.89 -9.97 3.22
N LEU A 260 16.22 -9.90 3.36
CA LEU A 260 16.98 -10.83 4.20
C LEU A 260 16.61 -10.73 5.68
N LYS A 261 16.40 -9.50 6.17
CA LYS A 261 15.92 -9.31 7.55
C LYS A 261 14.50 -9.83 7.73
N PHE A 262 13.60 -9.58 6.78
CA PHE A 262 12.26 -10.17 6.79
C PHE A 262 12.32 -11.70 6.77
N ALA A 263 13.14 -12.28 5.89
CA ALA A 263 13.30 -13.73 5.77
C ALA A 263 13.73 -14.38 7.10
N LYS A 264 14.62 -13.71 7.86
CA LYS A 264 15.02 -14.15 9.21
C LYS A 264 13.86 -14.07 10.20
N VAL A 265 13.13 -12.94 10.24
CA VAL A 265 11.99 -12.75 11.15
C VAL A 265 10.85 -13.70 10.82
N TYR A 266 10.56 -13.89 9.54
CA TYR A 266 9.49 -14.76 9.04
C TYR A 266 9.89 -16.25 8.96
N LYS A 267 11.15 -16.59 9.31
CA LYS A 267 11.72 -17.95 9.31
C LYS A 267 11.58 -18.66 7.94
N LEU A 268 11.97 -17.96 6.87
CA LEU A 268 11.99 -18.54 5.52
C LEU A 268 13.13 -19.57 5.36
N ASN A 269 12.92 -20.57 4.50
CA ASN A 269 13.96 -21.53 4.15
C ASN A 269 15.13 -20.84 3.42
N LYS A 270 16.33 -20.91 3.98
CA LYS A 270 17.52 -20.19 3.52
C LYS A 270 17.98 -20.62 2.12
N THR A 271 18.00 -21.93 1.86
CA THR A 271 18.45 -22.47 0.56
C THR A 271 17.55 -22.00 -0.59
N LYS A 272 16.23 -22.13 -0.42
CA LYS A 272 15.26 -21.63 -1.42
C LYS A 272 15.34 -20.11 -1.59
N LEU A 273 15.53 -19.38 -0.50
CA LEU A 273 15.70 -17.92 -0.53
C LEU A 273 16.88 -17.52 -1.41
N ILE A 274 18.07 -18.10 -1.16
CA ILE A 274 19.30 -17.81 -1.91
C ILE A 274 19.13 -18.18 -3.38
N LYS A 275 18.57 -19.36 -3.67
CA LYS A 275 18.28 -19.78 -5.05
C LYS A 275 17.41 -18.76 -5.79
N THR A 276 16.31 -18.31 -5.16
CA THR A 276 15.41 -17.33 -5.79
C THR A 276 16.10 -15.98 -6.02
N ILE A 277 16.91 -15.52 -5.06
CA ILE A 277 17.66 -14.25 -5.20
C ILE A 277 18.66 -14.35 -6.35
N ASN A 278 19.42 -15.44 -6.46
CA ASN A 278 20.41 -15.63 -7.54
C ASN A 278 19.77 -15.72 -8.93
N LEU A 279 18.52 -16.19 -9.04
CA LEU A 279 17.76 -16.28 -10.29
C LEU A 279 16.92 -15.03 -10.60
N PHE A 280 16.95 -14.00 -9.75
CA PHE A 280 16.11 -12.82 -9.95
C PHE A 280 16.69 -11.88 -11.03
N LYS A 281 15.92 -11.65 -12.08
CA LYS A 281 16.32 -10.82 -13.24
C LYS A 281 15.82 -9.36 -13.17
N GLY A 282 15.27 -8.93 -12.01
CA GLY A 282 14.69 -7.60 -11.90
C GLY A 282 13.24 -7.52 -12.36
N LEU A 283 12.83 -6.34 -12.80
CA LEU A 283 11.51 -6.06 -13.36
C LEU A 283 11.62 -6.11 -14.90
N ASP A 284 10.62 -6.69 -15.54
CA ASP A 284 10.60 -6.95 -16.99
C ASP A 284 10.66 -5.67 -17.86
N PHE A 285 10.51 -4.47 -17.25
CA PHE A 285 10.44 -3.18 -17.97
C PHE A 285 11.15 -2.03 -17.23
N ARG A 286 12.23 -2.32 -16.52
CA ARG A 286 13.08 -1.27 -15.91
C ARG A 286 14.54 -1.65 -15.97
#